data_1375d5b6cde57caa90bb0f8794e39780
#
_entry.id   1375d5b6cde57caa90bb0f8794e39780
#
_cell.length_a   1.000
_cell.length_b   1.000
_cell.length_c   1.000
_cell.angle_alpha   90.00
_cell.angle_beta   90.00
_cell.angle_gamma   90.00
#
_symmetry.space_group_name_H-M   'P 1'
#
loop_
_entity.id
_entity.type
_entity.pdbx_description
1 polymer ?
#
loop_
_entity_poly.entity_id
_entity_poly.type
_entity_poly.pdbx_seq_one_letter_code
_entity_poly.pdbx_strand_id
1 'polypeptide(L)'
;RLLKDEDFNNDAKDAGDMGAGHTVTAFYEVIPVGGKNTYAGKVDELKYQKKEKVSVKPTGSDELLTVKLRYKAPDKDVSRKIELPFVDNKGNNVSSDFRFASAVAMFGQLLRDSDFKGEATYDKVISLAKQGLDHDDKGYKREFVRLVEAVKGIQQEK
;
A
#
# COMPACT_ATOMS: atom_id res chain seq x y z
N ARG A 1 -0.66 12.31 -10.97
CA ARG A 1 -1.04 13.66 -10.53
C ARG A 1 -1.25 13.67 -9.03
N LEU A 2 -0.50 14.50 -8.33
CA LEU A 2 -0.68 14.67 -6.88
C LEU A 2 -1.84 15.64 -6.66
N LEU A 3 -2.87 15.20 -5.90
CA LEU A 3 -3.95 16.05 -5.43
C LEU A 3 -3.57 16.63 -4.05
N LYS A 4 -4.06 17.82 -3.73
CA LYS A 4 -3.90 18.42 -2.41
C LYS A 4 -4.95 17.82 -1.46
N ASP A 5 -4.68 17.86 -0.15
CA ASP A 5 -5.61 17.34 0.87
C ASP A 5 -6.98 18.02 0.80
N GLU A 6 -7.02 19.32 0.49
CA GLU A 6 -8.24 20.10 0.30
C GLU A 6 -9.08 19.64 -0.90
N ASP A 7 -8.43 19.07 -1.93
CA ASP A 7 -9.09 18.58 -3.14
C ASP A 7 -9.95 17.34 -2.87
N PHE A 8 -9.68 16.63 -1.78
CA PHE A 8 -10.43 15.41 -1.42
C PHE A 8 -11.94 15.66 -1.28
N ASN A 9 -12.34 16.82 -0.82
CA ASN A 9 -13.76 17.19 -0.62
C ASN A 9 -14.34 18.03 -1.77
N ASN A 10 -13.61 18.21 -2.86
CA ASN A 10 -14.02 19.06 -3.97
C ASN A 10 -14.51 18.22 -5.16
N ASP A 11 -15.83 18.20 -5.39
CA ASP A 11 -16.44 17.43 -6.48
C ASP A 11 -16.09 17.95 -7.89
N ALA A 12 -15.57 19.19 -8.01
CA ALA A 12 -15.08 19.72 -9.27
C ALA A 12 -13.68 19.21 -9.64
N LYS A 13 -12.99 18.55 -8.72
CA LYS A 13 -11.68 17.96 -8.99
C LYS A 13 -11.82 16.57 -9.57
N ASP A 14 -11.17 16.40 -10.71
CA ASP A 14 -11.09 15.13 -11.39
C ASP A 14 -10.07 14.21 -10.71
N ALA A 15 -10.44 12.97 -10.50
CA ALA A 15 -9.59 11.91 -9.96
C ALA A 15 -9.28 10.86 -11.04
N GLY A 16 -8.94 9.65 -10.65
CA GLY A 16 -8.74 8.55 -11.58
C GLY A 16 -10.05 7.89 -11.98
N ASP A 17 -10.21 7.59 -13.25
CA ASP A 17 -11.33 6.80 -13.76
C ASP A 17 -11.10 5.32 -13.48
N MET A 18 -12.19 4.62 -13.16
CA MET A 18 -12.18 3.17 -12.97
C MET A 18 -13.27 2.55 -13.84
N GLY A 19 -12.86 1.70 -14.79
CA GLY A 19 -13.79 1.02 -15.68
C GLY A 19 -14.65 -0.02 -14.96
N ALA A 20 -15.81 -0.35 -15.54
CA ALA A 20 -16.69 -1.38 -15.01
C ALA A 20 -15.97 -2.74 -14.91
N GLY A 21 -16.10 -3.40 -13.79
CA GLY A 21 -15.45 -4.71 -13.51
C GLY A 21 -13.96 -4.63 -13.19
N HIS A 22 -13.36 -3.45 -13.12
CA HIS A 22 -11.98 -3.27 -12.70
C HIS A 22 -11.86 -3.09 -11.18
N THR A 23 -10.71 -3.48 -10.67
CA THR A 23 -10.33 -3.30 -9.26
C THR A 23 -8.98 -2.60 -9.17
N VAL A 24 -8.78 -1.85 -8.10
CA VAL A 24 -7.51 -1.20 -7.78
C VAL A 24 -7.11 -1.61 -6.37
N THR A 25 -5.86 -2.02 -6.21
CA THR A 25 -5.29 -2.33 -4.91
C THR A 25 -4.26 -1.27 -4.53
N ALA A 26 -4.40 -0.71 -3.33
CA ALA A 26 -3.41 0.20 -2.75
C ALA A 26 -2.93 -0.36 -1.41
N PHE A 27 -1.63 -0.27 -1.17
CA PHE A 27 -1.02 -0.67 0.09
C PHE A 27 -0.56 0.55 0.86
N TYR A 28 -0.79 0.55 2.15
CA TYR A 28 -0.31 1.55 3.08
C TYR A 28 0.54 0.86 4.14
N GLU A 29 1.76 1.36 4.32
CA GLU A 29 2.60 0.98 5.45
C GLU A 29 2.28 1.91 6.61
N VAL A 30 1.87 1.34 7.73
CA VAL A 30 1.54 2.10 8.94
C VAL A 30 2.64 1.91 9.97
N ILE A 31 3.28 3.00 10.36
CA ILE A 31 4.31 2.99 11.41
C ILE A 31 3.67 3.54 12.69
N PRO A 32 3.41 2.70 13.70
CA PRO A 32 2.86 3.14 14.97
C PRO A 32 3.79 4.12 15.70
N VAL A 33 3.24 4.92 16.59
CA VAL A 33 4.02 5.82 17.45
C VAL A 33 5.06 5.04 18.24
N GLY A 34 6.34 5.44 18.14
CA GLY A 34 7.48 4.74 18.73
C GLY A 34 8.08 3.63 17.86
N GLY A 35 7.48 3.32 16.71
CA GLY A 35 8.06 2.43 15.71
C GLY A 35 9.30 3.04 15.04
N LYS A 36 10.20 2.19 14.56
CA LYS A 36 11.37 2.63 13.79
C LYS A 36 10.92 2.98 12.37
N ASN A 37 11.04 4.24 11.99
CA ASN A 37 10.88 4.65 10.60
C ASN A 37 12.25 4.58 9.90
N THR A 38 12.43 3.56 9.06
CA THR A 38 13.68 3.35 8.29
C THR A 38 13.80 4.30 7.10
N TYR A 39 12.70 4.93 6.68
CA TYR A 39 12.64 5.82 5.51
C TYR A 39 12.71 7.31 5.87
N ALA A 40 12.48 7.66 7.14
CA ALA A 40 12.63 9.04 7.57
C ALA A 40 14.12 9.36 7.73
N GLY A 41 14.65 10.16 6.83
CA GLY A 41 15.97 10.75 6.97
C GLY A 41 16.10 11.51 8.29
N LYS A 42 17.30 11.55 8.87
CA LYS A 42 17.58 12.43 10.00
C LYS A 42 17.51 13.88 9.50
N VAL A 43 16.50 14.59 9.94
CA VAL A 43 16.40 16.03 9.72
C VAL A 43 17.09 16.70 10.91
N ASP A 44 18.08 17.56 10.64
CA ASP A 44 18.75 18.36 11.67
C ASP A 44 17.73 19.20 12.43
N GLU A 45 17.97 19.39 13.72
CA GLU A 45 17.10 20.23 14.54
C GLU A 45 17.13 21.68 14.02
N LEU A 46 15.94 22.24 13.82
CA LEU A 46 15.81 23.62 13.36
C LEU A 46 16.33 24.57 14.47
N LYS A 47 17.34 25.38 14.14
CA LYS A 47 18.04 26.27 15.07
C LYS A 47 17.10 27.26 15.78
N TYR A 48 15.98 27.62 15.15
CA TYR A 48 15.08 28.68 15.62
C TYR A 48 13.65 28.23 15.89
N GLN A 49 13.35 26.93 15.72
CA GLN A 49 12.04 26.38 16.03
C GLN A 49 12.19 25.24 17.06
N LYS A 50 11.57 25.41 18.21
CA LYS A 50 11.39 24.29 19.14
C LYS A 50 10.33 23.39 18.55
N LYS A 51 10.67 22.10 18.32
CA LYS A 51 9.65 21.08 18.06
C LYS A 51 8.69 21.09 19.24
N GLU A 52 7.49 21.61 19.06
CA GLU A 52 6.43 21.35 20.01
C GLU A 52 6.27 19.83 20.11
N LYS A 53 6.50 19.30 21.31
CA LYS A 53 6.12 17.92 21.60
C LYS A 53 4.61 17.88 21.53
N VAL A 54 4.08 17.51 20.38
CA VAL A 54 2.66 17.21 20.25
C VAL A 54 2.39 16.06 21.25
N SER A 55 1.84 16.41 22.40
CA SER A 55 1.37 15.40 23.33
C SER A 55 0.11 14.78 22.70
N VAL A 56 0.30 13.70 21.95
CA VAL A 56 -0.81 12.89 21.46
C VAL A 56 -1.46 12.26 22.69
N LYS A 57 -2.57 12.84 23.14
CA LYS A 57 -3.40 12.18 24.16
C LYS A 57 -4.03 10.96 23.48
N PRO A 58 -3.88 9.75 24.05
CA PRO A 58 -4.59 8.59 23.52
C PRO A 58 -6.08 8.91 23.48
N THR A 59 -6.71 8.71 22.35
CA THR A 59 -8.16 8.96 22.18
C THR A 59 -9.01 7.91 22.85
N GLY A 60 -8.40 6.85 23.43
CA GLY A 60 -9.12 5.71 23.99
C GLY A 60 -9.78 4.82 22.95
N SER A 61 -9.51 5.07 21.67
CA SER A 61 -9.96 4.25 20.55
C SER A 61 -8.86 3.24 20.16
N ASP A 62 -9.26 2.02 19.87
CA ASP A 62 -8.38 0.98 19.32
C ASP A 62 -8.15 1.14 17.79
N GLU A 63 -8.67 2.21 17.22
CA GLU A 63 -8.49 2.51 15.79
C GLU A 63 -7.05 2.92 15.49
N LEU A 64 -6.42 2.23 14.52
CA LEU A 64 -5.11 2.58 14.00
C LEU A 64 -5.17 3.67 12.94
N LEU A 65 -6.17 3.59 12.07
CA LEU A 65 -6.38 4.53 10.98
C LEU A 65 -7.82 4.44 10.47
N THR A 66 -8.24 5.43 9.70
CA THR A 66 -9.50 5.40 8.95
C THR A 66 -9.21 5.57 7.47
N VAL A 67 -9.62 4.60 6.65
CA VAL A 67 -9.57 4.73 5.19
C VAL A 67 -10.80 5.51 4.74
N LYS A 68 -10.56 6.58 3.97
CA LYS A 68 -11.63 7.38 3.36
C LYS A 68 -11.51 7.31 1.85
N LEU A 69 -12.60 6.97 1.20
CA LEU A 69 -12.71 6.89 -0.25
C LEU A 69 -13.85 7.77 -0.72
N ARG A 70 -13.62 8.55 -1.77
CA ARG A 70 -14.70 9.26 -2.49
C ARG A 70 -14.76 8.76 -3.91
N TYR A 71 -15.97 8.54 -4.41
CA TYR A 71 -16.20 8.13 -5.77
C TYR A 71 -17.46 8.78 -6.34
N LYS A 72 -17.47 8.97 -7.64
CA LYS A 72 -18.68 9.31 -8.39
C LYS A 72 -19.18 8.07 -9.11
N ALA A 73 -20.49 7.82 -9.03
CA ALA A 73 -21.10 6.83 -9.89
C ALA A 73 -21.13 7.36 -11.34
N PRO A 74 -21.21 6.49 -12.36
CA PRO A 74 -21.38 6.92 -13.74
C PRO A 74 -22.51 7.95 -13.87
N ASP A 75 -22.31 8.98 -14.67
CA ASP A 75 -23.28 10.05 -14.94
C ASP A 75 -23.78 10.83 -13.71
N LYS A 76 -22.99 10.88 -12.63
CA LYS A 76 -23.29 11.67 -11.42
C LYS A 76 -22.24 12.75 -11.18
N ASP A 77 -22.71 13.95 -10.87
CA ASP A 77 -21.86 15.10 -10.55
C ASP A 77 -21.45 15.14 -9.08
N VAL A 78 -22.23 14.48 -8.21
CA VAL A 78 -22.01 14.47 -6.77
C VAL A 78 -21.30 13.19 -6.34
N SER A 79 -20.21 13.34 -5.61
CA SER A 79 -19.46 12.20 -5.06
C SER A 79 -20.11 11.63 -3.80
N ARG A 80 -19.83 10.35 -3.57
CA ARG A 80 -20.15 9.65 -2.33
C ARG A 80 -18.86 9.35 -1.57
N LYS A 81 -18.92 9.45 -0.25
CA LYS A 81 -17.82 9.12 0.65
C LYS A 81 -18.10 7.79 1.35
N ILE A 82 -17.06 6.95 1.40
CA ILE A 82 -17.03 5.74 2.22
C ILE A 82 -15.92 5.96 3.25
N GLU A 83 -16.20 5.64 4.50
CA GLU A 83 -15.23 5.65 5.59
C GLU A 83 -15.20 4.27 6.23
N LEU A 84 -14.00 3.74 6.40
CA LEU A 84 -13.76 2.45 7.01
C LEU A 84 -12.69 2.62 8.10
N PRO A 85 -13.08 2.61 9.38
CA PRO A 85 -12.12 2.57 10.48
C PRO A 85 -11.44 1.20 10.50
N PHE A 86 -10.12 1.20 10.73
CA PHE A 86 -9.33 -0.01 10.84
C PHE A 86 -8.81 -0.15 12.27
N VAL A 87 -9.17 -1.26 12.90
CA VAL A 87 -8.75 -1.65 14.25
C VAL A 87 -7.71 -2.74 14.16
N ASP A 88 -6.66 -2.68 14.97
CA ASP A 88 -5.67 -3.74 15.06
C ASP A 88 -6.25 -4.97 15.77
N ASN A 89 -6.71 -5.92 15.00
CA ASN A 89 -7.25 -7.18 15.50
C ASN A 89 -6.18 -8.14 16.02
N LYS A 90 -4.90 -7.76 16.03
CA LYS A 90 -3.73 -8.60 16.42
C LYS A 90 -3.76 -10.02 15.85
N GLY A 91 -4.57 -10.24 14.85
CA GLY A 91 -4.77 -11.53 14.21
C GLY A 91 -3.85 -11.68 12.99
N ASN A 92 -3.11 -12.78 12.94
CA ASN A 92 -2.23 -13.12 11.82
C ASN A 92 -2.98 -13.70 10.61
N ASN A 93 -4.28 -13.45 10.49
CA ASN A 93 -5.10 -14.05 9.44
C ASN A 93 -5.03 -13.21 8.15
N VAL A 94 -3.90 -13.32 7.46
CA VAL A 94 -3.66 -12.68 6.18
C VAL A 94 -4.23 -13.55 5.05
N SER A 95 -5.12 -13.00 4.22
CA SER A 95 -5.71 -13.75 3.10
C SER A 95 -4.67 -14.11 2.02
N SER A 96 -4.95 -15.15 1.25
CA SER A 96 -4.11 -15.54 0.11
C SER A 96 -4.00 -14.44 -0.93
N ASP A 97 -5.11 -13.74 -1.20
CA ASP A 97 -5.12 -12.62 -2.15
C ASP A 97 -4.27 -11.43 -1.67
N PHE A 98 -4.28 -11.12 -0.36
CA PHE A 98 -3.39 -10.11 0.19
C PHE A 98 -1.91 -10.49 0.02
N ARG A 99 -1.57 -11.77 0.28
CA ARG A 99 -0.19 -12.26 0.08
C ARG A 99 0.23 -12.15 -1.37
N PHE A 100 -0.62 -12.58 -2.29
CA PHE A 100 -0.32 -12.49 -3.72
C PHE A 100 -0.16 -11.03 -4.18
N ALA A 101 -1.11 -10.16 -3.84
CA ALA A 101 -1.05 -8.74 -4.18
C ALA A 101 0.20 -8.05 -3.58
N SER A 102 0.58 -8.42 -2.35
CA SER A 102 1.81 -7.93 -1.72
C SER A 102 3.06 -8.39 -2.47
N ALA A 103 3.08 -9.64 -2.95
CA ALA A 103 4.17 -10.14 -3.79
C ALA A 103 4.30 -9.36 -5.10
N VAL A 104 3.18 -9.02 -5.74
CA VAL A 104 3.16 -8.21 -6.96
C VAL A 104 3.71 -6.80 -6.69
N ALA A 105 3.27 -6.15 -5.61
CA ALA A 105 3.77 -4.85 -5.21
C ALA A 105 5.28 -4.88 -4.91
N MET A 106 5.73 -5.87 -4.16
CA MET A 106 7.16 -6.08 -3.84
C MET A 106 8.00 -6.31 -5.09
N PHE A 107 7.52 -7.09 -6.05
CA PHE A 107 8.18 -7.28 -7.33
C PHE A 107 8.33 -5.97 -8.11
N GLY A 108 7.26 -5.16 -8.15
CA GLY A 108 7.30 -3.82 -8.75
C GLY A 108 8.32 -2.89 -8.09
N GLN A 109 8.51 -2.97 -6.77
CA GLN A 109 9.53 -2.22 -6.05
C GLN A 109 10.95 -2.66 -6.43
N LEU A 110 11.18 -3.97 -6.58
CA LEU A 110 12.47 -4.52 -7.03
C LEU A 110 12.80 -4.12 -8.46
N LEU A 111 11.83 -4.22 -9.38
CA LEU A 111 12.07 -3.88 -10.79
C LEU A 111 12.41 -2.39 -10.99
N ARG A 112 11.87 -1.51 -10.17
CA ARG A 112 12.12 -0.07 -10.22
C ARG A 112 13.34 0.36 -9.42
N ASP A 113 14.01 -0.56 -8.75
CA ASP A 113 15.09 -0.28 -7.79
C ASP A 113 14.68 0.81 -6.78
N SER A 114 13.47 0.69 -6.25
CA SER A 114 12.86 1.69 -5.38
C SER A 114 13.61 1.83 -4.05
N ASP A 115 13.78 3.07 -3.59
CA ASP A 115 14.29 3.37 -2.24
C ASP A 115 13.42 2.75 -1.13
N PHE A 116 12.14 2.46 -1.45
CA PHE A 116 11.18 1.85 -0.52
C PHE A 116 11.09 0.32 -0.64
N LYS A 117 11.97 -0.32 -1.38
CA LYS A 117 11.99 -1.80 -1.51
C LYS A 117 12.35 -2.52 -0.20
N GLY A 118 12.95 -1.80 0.76
CA GLY A 118 13.38 -2.37 2.03
C GLY A 118 14.26 -3.61 1.82
N GLU A 119 13.97 -4.67 2.55
CA GLU A 119 14.65 -5.97 2.45
C GLU A 119 13.98 -6.93 1.45
N ALA A 120 13.30 -6.43 0.43
CA ALA A 120 12.70 -7.25 -0.61
C ALA A 120 13.78 -8.00 -1.39
N THR A 121 13.48 -9.25 -1.73
CA THR A 121 14.29 -10.09 -2.62
C THR A 121 13.36 -10.89 -3.54
N TYR A 122 13.88 -11.34 -4.68
CA TYR A 122 13.09 -12.20 -5.59
C TYR A 122 12.63 -13.49 -4.90
N ASP A 123 13.44 -14.05 -4.00
CA ASP A 123 13.06 -15.25 -3.22
C ASP A 123 11.88 -14.99 -2.28
N LYS A 124 11.88 -13.83 -1.61
CA LYS A 124 10.74 -13.42 -0.76
C LYS A 124 9.48 -13.22 -1.61
N VAL A 125 9.60 -12.60 -2.79
CA VAL A 125 8.48 -12.43 -3.73
C VAL A 125 7.91 -13.80 -4.15
N ILE A 126 8.76 -14.73 -4.59
CA ILE A 126 8.36 -16.07 -5.02
C ILE A 126 7.67 -16.82 -3.89
N SER A 127 8.26 -16.79 -2.68
CA SER A 127 7.70 -17.45 -1.51
C SER A 127 6.32 -16.91 -1.14
N LEU A 128 6.17 -15.58 -1.13
CA LEU A 128 4.91 -14.91 -0.80
C LEU A 128 3.85 -15.15 -1.88
N ALA A 129 4.21 -15.10 -3.16
CA ALA A 129 3.30 -15.38 -4.26
C ALA A 129 2.80 -16.83 -4.24
N LYS A 130 3.67 -17.80 -3.93
CA LYS A 130 3.29 -19.23 -3.81
C LYS A 130 2.28 -19.48 -2.70
N GLN A 131 2.29 -18.68 -1.63
CA GLN A 131 1.30 -18.73 -0.55
C GLN A 131 -0.06 -18.14 -0.93
N GLY A 132 -0.14 -17.44 -2.06
CA GLY A 132 -1.36 -16.79 -2.55
C GLY A 132 -1.93 -17.41 -3.83
N LEU A 133 -1.57 -18.66 -4.18
CA LEU A 133 -1.99 -19.32 -5.42
C LEU A 133 -3.43 -19.88 -5.41
N ASP A 134 -4.16 -19.68 -4.33
CA ASP A 134 -5.56 -20.09 -4.27
C ASP A 134 -6.39 -19.39 -5.35
N HIS A 135 -7.41 -20.07 -5.87
CA HIS A 135 -8.32 -19.54 -6.89
C HIS A 135 -7.62 -19.03 -8.17
N ASP A 136 -6.65 -19.81 -8.68
CA ASP A 136 -5.91 -19.49 -9.91
C ASP A 136 -6.39 -20.33 -11.11
N ASP A 137 -7.70 -20.30 -11.38
CA ASP A 137 -8.34 -21.12 -12.44
C ASP A 137 -7.79 -20.81 -13.83
N LYS A 138 -7.36 -19.56 -14.05
CA LYS A 138 -6.79 -19.10 -15.32
C LYS A 138 -5.26 -19.22 -15.37
N GLY A 139 -4.60 -19.60 -14.29
CA GLY A 139 -3.15 -19.78 -14.23
C GLY A 139 -2.31 -18.48 -14.17
N TYR A 140 -2.93 -17.31 -14.06
CA TYR A 140 -2.21 -16.03 -14.06
C TYR A 140 -1.29 -15.88 -12.84
N LYS A 141 -1.70 -16.37 -11.67
CA LYS A 141 -0.87 -16.29 -10.46
C LYS A 141 0.38 -17.17 -10.62
N ARG A 142 0.24 -18.38 -11.20
CA ARG A 142 1.36 -19.27 -11.48
C ARG A 142 2.28 -18.74 -12.57
N GLU A 143 1.72 -18.04 -13.58
CA GLU A 143 2.50 -17.37 -14.61
C GLU A 143 3.33 -16.24 -14.01
N PHE A 144 2.78 -15.44 -13.12
CA PHE A 144 3.52 -14.43 -12.38
C PHE A 144 4.71 -15.02 -11.62
N VAL A 145 4.53 -16.14 -10.92
CA VAL A 145 5.65 -16.80 -10.22
C VAL A 145 6.77 -17.18 -11.20
N ARG A 146 6.43 -17.78 -12.33
CA ARG A 146 7.40 -18.14 -13.39
C ARG A 146 8.13 -16.90 -13.94
N LEU A 147 7.41 -15.80 -14.12
CA LEU A 147 8.01 -14.52 -14.54
C LEU A 147 9.05 -14.04 -13.54
N VAL A 148 8.73 -14.07 -12.25
CA VAL A 148 9.68 -13.65 -11.18
C VAL A 148 10.89 -14.57 -11.13
N GLU A 149 10.70 -15.89 -11.26
CA GLU A 149 11.79 -16.88 -11.32
C GLU A 149 12.72 -16.62 -12.53
N ALA A 150 12.17 -16.29 -13.71
CA ALA A 150 12.95 -15.94 -14.89
C ALA A 150 13.77 -14.66 -14.70
N VAL A 151 13.17 -13.61 -14.14
CA VAL A 151 13.88 -12.34 -13.85
C VAL A 151 14.99 -12.56 -12.85
N LYS A 152 14.75 -13.37 -11.80
CA LYS A 152 15.79 -13.74 -10.83
C LYS A 152 16.99 -14.41 -11.52
N GLY A 153 16.76 -15.35 -12.45
CA GLY A 153 17.81 -16.00 -13.24
C GLY A 153 18.68 -15.00 -14.00
N ILE A 154 18.06 -14.08 -14.74
CA ILE A 154 18.75 -13.04 -15.51
C ILE A 154 19.62 -12.12 -14.62
N GLN A 155 19.15 -11.83 -13.40
CA GLN A 155 19.89 -10.96 -12.49
C GLN A 155 21.11 -11.65 -11.84
N GLN A 156 21.12 -12.98 -11.75
CA GLN A 156 22.23 -13.75 -11.21
C GLN A 156 23.36 -13.97 -12.20
N GLU A 157 23.09 -13.78 -13.49
CA GLU A 157 24.09 -13.91 -14.57
C GLU A 157 24.86 -12.61 -14.86
N LYS A 158 24.51 -11.51 -14.19
CA LYS A 158 25.19 -10.21 -14.26
C LYS A 158 26.16 -10.01 -13.12
#